data_d29d261aa145e01c2d60505ba2f9436d
#
_entry.id   d29d261aa145e01c2d60505ba2f9436d
#
_cell.length_a   1.000
_cell.length_b   1.000
_cell.length_c   1.000
_cell.angle_alpha   90.00
_cell.angle_beta   90.00
_cell.angle_gamma   90.00
#
_symmetry.space_group_name_H-M   'P 1'
#
loop_
_entity.id
_entity.type
_entity.pdbx_description
1 polymer ?
#
loop_
_entity_poly.entity_id
_entity_poly.type
_entity_poly.pdbx_seq_one_letter_code
_entity_poly.pdbx_strand_id
1 'polypeptide(L)'
;MPTRPSQNSPERVANWERWRAVVGSNIRACRAGKGMTQEALALRSGVTRNVLIDVEHGKRGILYERLIDIADALDVPVGDLFTEADDAKS
;
A
#
# COMPACT_ATOMS: atom_id res chain seq x y z
N MET A 1 -29.98 15.91 2.25
CA MET A 1 -29.36 15.44 2.14
C MET A 1 -28.58 14.92 2.81
N PRO A 2 -28.22 14.61 3.02
CA PRO A 2 -27.53 14.21 3.83
C PRO A 2 -26.61 13.38 3.57
N THR A 3 -26.29 12.98 3.25
CA THR A 3 -25.46 12.25 2.85
C THR A 3 -24.17 12.11 3.36
N ARG A 4 -23.76 12.86 4.17
CA ARG A 4 -22.53 12.78 4.69
C ARG A 4 -22.27 11.51 5.34
N PRO A 5 -23.00 10.99 6.22
CA PRO A 5 -22.70 9.79 6.94
C PRO A 5 -22.52 8.59 6.05
N SER A 6 -23.21 8.55 4.98
CA SER A 6 -23.12 7.40 4.13
C SER A 6 -21.75 7.28 3.47
N GLN A 7 -20.97 8.37 3.47
CA GLN A 7 -19.68 8.32 2.87
C GLN A 7 -18.70 7.45 3.63
N ASN A 8 -18.92 7.30 4.94
CA ASN A 8 -18.02 6.54 5.79
C ASN A 8 -18.76 5.42 6.47
N SER A 9 -19.58 4.68 5.70
CA SER A 9 -20.29 3.54 6.25
C SER A 9 -19.27 2.50 6.73
N PRO A 10 -19.68 1.64 7.68
CA PRO A 10 -18.81 0.59 8.15
C PRO A 10 -18.29 -0.30 7.04
N GLU A 11 -19.14 -0.60 6.06
CA GLU A 11 -18.74 -1.45 4.95
C GLU A 11 -17.66 -0.78 4.11
N ARG A 12 -17.79 0.51 3.88
CA ARG A 12 -16.82 1.24 3.10
C ARG A 12 -15.48 1.32 3.82
N VAL A 13 -15.52 1.59 5.12
CA VAL A 13 -14.31 1.67 5.93
C VAL A 13 -13.62 0.31 5.96
N ALA A 14 -14.38 -0.76 6.14
CA ALA A 14 -13.80 -2.11 6.15
C ALA A 14 -13.15 -2.44 4.81
N ASN A 15 -13.74 -2.00 3.71
CA ASN A 15 -13.16 -2.23 2.40
C ASN A 15 -11.84 -1.45 2.24
N TRP A 16 -11.79 -0.21 2.71
CA TRP A 16 -10.55 0.56 2.67
C TRP A 16 -9.46 -0.12 3.48
N GLU A 17 -9.82 -0.60 4.67
CA GLU A 17 -8.85 -1.27 5.54
C GLU A 17 -8.31 -2.53 4.88
N ARG A 18 -9.17 -3.28 4.21
CA ARG A 18 -8.75 -4.47 3.49
C ARG A 18 -7.73 -4.12 2.41
N TRP A 19 -8.02 -3.09 1.61
CA TRP A 19 -7.11 -2.71 0.54
C TRP A 19 -5.81 -2.13 1.06
N ARG A 20 -5.87 -1.39 2.16
CA ARG A 20 -4.62 -0.92 2.78
C ARG A 20 -3.75 -2.09 3.22
N ALA A 21 -4.37 -3.14 3.75
CA ALA A 21 -3.62 -4.32 4.16
C ALA A 21 -3.03 -5.04 2.95
N VAL A 22 -3.79 -5.16 1.86
CA VAL A 22 -3.31 -5.81 0.65
C VAL A 22 -2.11 -5.04 0.09
N VAL A 23 -2.25 -3.74 -0.09
CA VAL A 23 -1.19 -2.92 -0.67
C VAL A 23 0.03 -2.92 0.23
N GLY A 24 -0.16 -2.73 1.53
CA GLY A 24 0.96 -2.71 2.47
C GLY A 24 1.72 -4.02 2.49
N SER A 25 0.99 -5.12 2.48
CA SER A 25 1.59 -6.45 2.47
C SER A 25 2.39 -6.68 1.19
N ASN A 26 1.86 -6.24 0.06
CA ASN A 26 2.56 -6.40 -1.21
C ASN A 26 3.83 -5.56 -1.27
N ILE A 27 3.79 -4.34 -0.75
CA ILE A 27 4.98 -3.50 -0.70
C ILE A 27 6.06 -4.20 0.14
N ARG A 28 5.66 -4.70 1.30
CA ARG A 28 6.60 -5.38 2.19
C ARG A 28 7.19 -6.62 1.54
N ALA A 29 6.35 -7.41 0.89
CA ALA A 29 6.82 -8.63 0.23
C ALA A 29 7.79 -8.32 -0.90
N CYS A 30 7.48 -7.33 -1.73
CA CYS A 30 8.37 -6.94 -2.81
C CYS A 30 9.69 -6.42 -2.28
N ARG A 31 9.62 -5.58 -1.24
CA ARG A 31 10.81 -5.02 -0.63
C ARG A 31 11.71 -6.12 -0.06
N ALA A 32 11.10 -7.02 0.70
CA ALA A 32 11.85 -8.11 1.33
C ALA A 32 12.43 -9.05 0.28
N GLY A 33 11.67 -9.32 -0.77
CA GLY A 33 12.16 -10.18 -1.85
C GLY A 33 13.37 -9.62 -2.57
N LYS A 34 13.57 -8.31 -2.51
CA LYS A 34 14.73 -7.67 -3.12
C LYS A 34 15.82 -7.39 -2.10
N GLY A 35 15.64 -7.83 -0.87
CA GLY A 35 16.64 -7.58 0.18
C GLY A 35 16.75 -6.12 0.56
N MET A 36 15.69 -5.36 0.36
CA MET A 36 15.72 -3.92 0.55
C MET A 36 15.17 -3.57 1.93
N THR A 37 15.86 -2.68 2.65
CA THR A 37 15.37 -2.19 3.93
C THR A 37 14.31 -1.12 3.72
N GLN A 38 13.55 -0.82 4.77
CA GLN A 38 12.59 0.29 4.70
C GLN A 38 13.30 1.61 4.42
N GLU A 39 14.48 1.79 5.00
CA GLU A 39 15.24 3.01 4.73
C GLU A 39 15.66 3.12 3.28
N ALA A 40 16.10 2.01 2.70
CA ALA A 40 16.49 2.03 1.30
C ALA A 40 15.31 2.37 0.41
N LEU A 41 14.14 1.79 0.71
CA LEU A 41 12.94 2.09 -0.07
C LEU A 41 12.53 3.55 0.12
N ALA A 42 12.63 4.07 1.34
CA ALA A 42 12.32 5.47 1.60
C ALA A 42 13.20 6.39 0.75
N LEU A 43 14.49 6.13 0.74
CA LEU A 43 15.42 6.94 -0.04
C LEU A 43 15.11 6.89 -1.53
N ARG A 44 14.82 5.71 -2.05
CA ARG A 44 14.57 5.55 -3.48
C ARG A 44 13.23 6.13 -3.91
N SER A 45 12.21 6.02 -3.05
CA SER A 45 10.87 6.43 -3.42
C SER A 45 10.57 7.88 -3.08
N GLY A 46 11.35 8.47 -2.17
CA GLY A 46 11.05 9.81 -1.69
C GLY A 46 9.95 9.84 -0.65
N VAL A 47 9.46 8.67 -0.22
CA VAL A 47 8.46 8.55 0.83
C VAL A 47 9.20 8.33 2.14
N THR A 48 8.83 9.06 3.19
CA THR A 48 9.57 8.94 4.45
C THR A 48 9.40 7.55 5.05
N ARG A 49 10.39 7.15 5.84
CA ARG A 49 10.36 5.85 6.48
C ARG A 49 9.14 5.67 7.38
N ASN A 50 8.78 6.73 8.13
CA ASN A 50 7.62 6.63 9.02
C ASN A 50 6.34 6.38 8.26
N VAL A 51 6.16 7.04 7.12
CA VAL A 51 4.99 6.79 6.29
C VAL A 51 5.02 5.38 5.74
N LEU A 52 6.19 4.91 5.29
CA LEU A 52 6.30 3.54 4.78
C LEU A 52 5.94 2.50 5.82
N ILE A 53 6.39 2.69 7.06
CA ILE A 53 6.06 1.77 8.14
C ILE A 53 4.55 1.64 8.28
N ASP A 54 3.86 2.78 8.35
CA ASP A 54 2.41 2.76 8.50
C ASP A 54 1.71 2.15 7.29
N VAL A 55 2.20 2.45 6.09
CA VAL A 55 1.59 1.89 4.88
C VAL A 55 1.80 0.39 4.83
N GLU A 56 2.99 -0.10 5.15
CA GLU A 56 3.26 -1.54 5.13
C GLU A 56 2.43 -2.29 6.15
N HIS A 57 2.06 -1.64 7.24
CA HIS A 57 1.21 -2.25 8.26
C HIS A 57 -0.28 -2.07 8.00
N GLY A 58 -0.64 -1.42 6.91
CA GLY A 58 -2.03 -1.19 6.59
C GLY A 58 -2.70 -0.16 7.47
N LYS A 59 -1.93 0.67 8.17
CA LYS A 59 -2.47 1.64 9.11
C LYS A 59 -2.92 2.92 8.47
N ARG A 60 -2.50 3.19 7.25
CA ARG A 60 -2.89 4.40 6.54
C ARG A 60 -2.84 4.18 5.04
N GLY A 61 -3.59 5.01 4.33
CA GLY A 61 -3.50 5.04 2.89
C GLY A 61 -2.38 5.96 2.45
N ILE A 62 -2.23 6.09 1.15
CA ILE A 62 -1.20 6.92 0.57
C ILE A 62 -1.74 7.46 -0.75
N LEU A 63 -1.32 8.64 -1.13
CA LEU A 63 -1.68 9.21 -2.41
C LEU A 63 -1.17 8.30 -3.52
N TYR A 64 -1.96 8.18 -4.60
CA TYR A 64 -1.55 7.25 -5.65
C TYR A 64 -0.24 7.68 -6.32
N GLU A 65 0.04 8.97 -6.36
CA GLU A 65 1.32 9.44 -6.91
C GLU A 65 2.49 8.89 -6.11
N ARG A 66 2.35 8.87 -4.79
CA ARG A 66 3.39 8.32 -3.93
C ARG A 66 3.46 6.81 -4.05
N LEU A 67 2.32 6.17 -4.27
CA LEU A 67 2.31 4.72 -4.49
C LEU A 67 3.05 4.38 -5.79
N ILE A 68 2.90 5.21 -6.81
CA ILE A 68 3.63 5.02 -8.06
C ILE A 68 5.14 5.14 -7.79
N ASP A 69 5.54 6.12 -6.99
CA ASP A 69 6.95 6.28 -6.64
C ASP A 69 7.50 5.04 -5.94
N ILE A 70 6.69 4.45 -5.06
CA ILE A 70 7.09 3.23 -4.36
C ILE A 70 7.23 2.08 -5.35
N ALA A 71 6.27 1.92 -6.26
CA ALA A 71 6.32 0.86 -7.25
C ALA A 71 7.56 1.01 -8.14
N ASP A 72 7.86 2.24 -8.55
CA ASP A 72 9.03 2.51 -9.37
C ASP A 72 10.30 2.15 -8.60
N ALA A 73 10.37 2.51 -7.33
CA ALA A 73 11.53 2.20 -6.51
C ALA A 73 11.70 0.69 -6.33
N LEU A 74 10.61 -0.05 -6.35
CA LEU A 74 10.63 -1.51 -6.24
C LEU A 74 10.77 -2.18 -7.62
N ASP A 75 10.72 -1.38 -8.68
CA ASP A 75 10.82 -1.88 -10.05
C ASP A 75 9.72 -2.89 -10.38
N VAL A 76 8.50 -2.56 -9.98
CA VAL A 76 7.32 -3.37 -10.29
C VAL A 76 6.22 -2.48 -10.83
N PRO A 77 5.32 -3.00 -11.65
CA PRO A 77 4.14 -2.23 -12.06
C PRO A 77 3.29 -1.90 -10.84
N VAL A 78 2.72 -0.71 -10.79
CA VAL A 78 1.93 -0.31 -9.63
C VAL A 78 0.74 -1.24 -9.42
N GLY A 79 0.19 -1.80 -10.49
CA GLY A 79 -0.92 -2.74 -10.38
C GLY A 79 -0.59 -3.99 -9.58
N ASP A 80 0.68 -4.40 -9.58
CA ASP A 80 1.10 -5.57 -8.81
C ASP A 80 0.91 -5.36 -7.32
N LEU A 81 0.89 -4.12 -6.87
CA LEU A 81 0.70 -3.83 -5.45
C LEU A 81 -0.73 -4.05 -4.99
N PHE A 82 -1.66 -4.25 -5.92
CA PHE A 82 -3.06 -4.51 -5.61
C PHE A 82 -3.45 -5.98 -5.76
N THR A 83 -2.50 -6.85 -6.02
CA THR A 83 -2.79 -8.26 -6.22
C THR A 83 -3.01 -8.95 -4.89
N GLU A 84 -4.16 -9.61 -4.75
CA GLU A 84 -4.44 -10.33 -3.52
C GLU A 84 -3.75 -11.69 -3.55
N ALA A 85 -3.36 -12.17 -2.37
CA ALA A 85 -2.63 -13.41 -2.25
C ALA A 85 -3.38 -14.59 -2.86
N ASP A 86 -4.70 -14.60 -2.73
CA ASP A 86 -5.50 -15.68 -3.28
C ASP A 86 -5.40 -15.74 -4.79
N ASP A 87 -5.35 -14.57 -5.43
CA ASP A 87 -5.21 -14.50 -6.86
C ASP A 87 -3.88 -15.08 -7.32
N ALA A 88 -2.85 -14.87 -6.53
CA ALA A 88 -1.53 -15.35 -6.88
C ALA A 88 -1.45 -16.87 -6.91
N LYS A 89 -2.35 -17.53 -6.21
CA LYS A 89 -2.35 -18.99 -6.18
C LYS A 89 -3.08 -19.60 -7.35
N SER A 90 -3.86 -18.83 -8.01
CA SER A 90 -4.63 -19.33 -9.14
C SER A 90 -3.75 -19.44 -10.38
#